data_0257902f7311743ab4207543b14d89c5
#
_entry.id   0257902f7311743ab4207543b14d89c5
#
_cell.length_a   1.000
_cell.length_b   1.000
_cell.length_c   1.000
_cell.angle_alpha   90.00
_cell.angle_beta   90.00
_cell.angle_gamma   90.00
#
_symmetry.space_group_name_H-M   'P 1'
#
loop_
_entity.id
_entity.type
_entity.pdbx_description
1 polymer ?
#
loop_
_entity_poly.entity_id
_entity_poly.type
_entity_poly.pdbx_seq_one_letter_code
_entity_poly.pdbx_strand_id
1 'polypeptide(L)'
;AGILEELALHPDTPQVQAFIEVPQEADCQPLLCGPNTKVHWLPRASLGKQHSDGMLLAARELASLPPRRMQARACAELQELDLDNQRLWDRASAKHNEFYAWVAGESMAVMAIRRFFVHECGMDRSGLTLMGYWKQGRSLG
;
A
#
# COMPACT_ATOMS: atom_id res chain seq x y z
N ALA A 1 1.34 -4.08 -12.90
CA ALA A 1 0.56 -4.00 -14.14
C ALA A 1 -0.63 -4.97 -14.09
N GLY A 2 -0.45 -6.28 -13.94
CA GLY A 2 -1.51 -7.28 -14.05
C GLY A 2 -2.78 -7.03 -13.23
N ILE A 3 -2.69 -6.57 -11.99
CA ILE A 3 -3.88 -6.24 -11.19
C ILE A 3 -4.69 -5.11 -11.83
N LEU A 4 -4.04 -4.06 -12.34
CA LEU A 4 -4.73 -2.93 -12.95
C LEU A 4 -5.36 -3.29 -14.29
N GLU A 5 -4.69 -4.15 -15.06
CA GLU A 5 -5.20 -4.70 -16.31
C GLU A 5 -6.42 -5.58 -16.08
N GLU A 6 -6.38 -6.45 -15.06
CA GLU A 6 -7.52 -7.28 -14.68
C GLU A 6 -8.71 -6.43 -14.23
N LEU A 7 -8.49 -5.42 -13.40
CA LEU A 7 -9.53 -4.49 -12.97
C LEU A 7 -10.13 -3.70 -14.14
N ALA A 8 -9.34 -3.42 -15.18
CA ALA A 8 -9.83 -2.73 -16.38
C ALA A 8 -10.86 -3.54 -17.17
N LEU A 9 -10.89 -4.86 -17.03
CA LEU A 9 -11.86 -5.74 -17.68
C LEU A 9 -13.24 -5.75 -16.98
N HIS A 10 -13.33 -5.17 -15.78
CA HIS A 10 -14.55 -5.16 -14.98
C HIS A 10 -15.13 -3.74 -14.90
N PRO A 11 -16.22 -3.43 -15.64
CA PRO A 11 -16.78 -2.08 -15.72
C PRO A 11 -17.33 -1.58 -14.37
N ASP A 12 -17.76 -2.47 -13.50
CA ASP A 12 -18.29 -2.16 -12.16
C ASP A 12 -17.21 -2.05 -11.09
N THR A 13 -15.95 -1.90 -11.49
CA THR A 13 -14.83 -1.77 -10.56
C THR A 13 -15.00 -0.51 -9.70
N PRO A 14 -14.81 -0.59 -8.38
CA PRO A 14 -14.80 0.57 -7.51
C PRO A 14 -13.68 1.54 -7.90
N GLN A 15 -13.68 2.72 -7.30
CA GLN A 15 -12.60 3.67 -7.51
C GLN A 15 -11.27 3.08 -7.02
N VAL A 16 -10.27 3.10 -7.87
CA VAL A 16 -8.93 2.58 -7.61
C VAL A 16 -7.91 3.70 -7.69
N GLN A 17 -7.07 3.81 -6.68
CA GLN A 17 -5.86 4.63 -6.72
C GLN A 17 -4.65 3.71 -6.64
N ALA A 18 -3.75 3.84 -7.59
CA ALA A 18 -2.49 3.12 -7.62
C ALA A 18 -1.32 4.11 -7.48
N PHE A 19 -0.49 3.88 -6.48
CA PHE A 19 0.75 4.63 -6.24
C PHE A 19 1.92 3.72 -6.55
N ILE A 20 2.74 4.08 -7.53
CA ILE A 20 3.83 3.24 -8.02
C ILE A 20 5.14 4.01 -7.92
N GLU A 21 6.00 3.57 -7.01
CA GLU A 21 7.33 4.14 -6.87
C GLU A 21 8.30 3.53 -7.88
N VAL A 22 9.03 4.39 -8.57
CA VAL A 22 10.06 4.02 -9.56
C VAL A 22 11.34 4.81 -9.30
N PRO A 23 12.50 4.31 -9.77
CA PRO A 23 13.77 5.03 -9.60
C PRO A 23 13.78 6.40 -10.27
N GLN A 24 13.35 6.48 -11.53
CA GLN A 24 13.42 7.66 -12.38
C GLN A 24 12.13 7.86 -13.17
N GLU A 25 11.92 9.07 -13.68
CA GLU A 25 10.76 9.38 -14.55
C GLU A 25 10.72 8.52 -15.83
N ALA A 26 11.89 8.19 -16.36
CA ALA A 26 11.99 7.31 -17.54
C ALA A 26 11.46 5.89 -17.30
N ASP A 27 11.32 5.48 -16.03
CA ASP A 27 10.76 4.18 -15.65
C ASP A 27 9.22 4.19 -15.58
N CYS A 28 8.60 5.37 -15.69
CA CYS A 28 7.14 5.48 -15.78
C CYS A 28 6.66 4.94 -17.13
N GLN A 29 5.75 3.98 -17.09
CA GLN A 29 5.24 3.35 -18.30
C GLN A 29 3.73 3.53 -18.41
N PRO A 30 3.19 3.63 -19.64
CA PRO A 30 1.76 3.60 -19.82
C PRO A 30 1.19 2.25 -19.35
N LEU A 31 0.18 2.31 -18.49
CA LEU A 31 -0.53 1.13 -18.00
C LEU A 31 -1.95 1.13 -18.55
N LEU A 32 -2.41 -0.03 -18.98
CA LEU A 32 -3.81 -0.22 -19.31
C LEU A 32 -4.63 -0.22 -18.01
N CYS A 33 -5.48 0.79 -17.85
CA CYS A 33 -6.29 0.99 -16.66
C CYS A 33 -7.75 1.22 -17.04
N GLY A 34 -8.65 0.80 -16.16
CA GLY A 34 -10.07 1.09 -16.30
C GLY A 34 -10.41 2.58 -16.03
N PRO A 35 -11.62 3.03 -16.41
CA PRO A 35 -12.03 4.43 -16.30
C PRO A 35 -12.06 4.93 -14.83
N ASN A 36 -12.23 4.04 -13.87
CA ASN A 36 -12.27 4.35 -12.44
C ASN A 36 -10.91 4.24 -11.75
N THR A 37 -9.83 4.04 -12.51
CA THR A 37 -8.49 3.86 -11.97
C THR A 37 -7.64 5.10 -12.22
N LYS A 38 -7.03 5.62 -11.16
CA LYS A 38 -6.06 6.71 -11.21
C LYS A 38 -4.69 6.21 -10.78
N VAL A 39 -3.70 6.33 -11.68
CA VAL A 39 -2.32 5.94 -11.40
C VAL A 39 -1.48 7.16 -11.08
N HIS A 40 -0.75 7.10 -9.98
CA HIS A 40 0.20 8.10 -9.54
C HIS A 40 1.60 7.50 -9.55
N TRP A 41 2.44 7.99 -10.45
CA TRP A 41 3.85 7.63 -10.48
C TRP A 41 4.63 8.46 -9.46
N LEU A 42 5.53 7.81 -8.74
CA LEU A 42 6.35 8.39 -7.69
C LEU A 42 7.84 8.18 -8.03
N PRO A 43 8.42 8.94 -8.98
CA PRO A 43 9.82 8.83 -9.33
C PRO A 43 10.70 9.40 -8.19
N ARG A 44 11.53 8.55 -7.58
CA ARG A 44 12.37 8.92 -6.44
C ARG A 44 13.36 10.04 -6.75
N ALA A 45 13.97 9.99 -7.94
CA ALA A 45 14.93 11.01 -8.36
C ALA A 45 14.31 12.40 -8.36
N SER A 46 13.08 12.57 -8.87
CA SER A 46 12.37 13.85 -8.93
C SER A 46 11.85 14.29 -7.56
N LEU A 47 11.53 13.35 -6.68
CA LEU A 47 11.03 13.65 -5.35
C LEU A 47 12.15 13.92 -4.33
N GLY A 48 13.43 13.68 -4.68
CA GLY A 48 14.56 13.79 -3.76
C GLY A 48 14.42 12.85 -2.55
N LYS A 49 13.75 11.71 -2.73
CA LYS A 49 13.39 10.78 -1.67
C LYS A 49 14.23 9.52 -1.73
N GLN A 50 14.39 8.87 -0.57
CA GLN A 50 14.95 7.54 -0.48
C GLN A 50 13.90 6.47 -0.83
N HIS A 51 14.31 5.20 -0.86
CA HIS A 51 13.39 4.10 -1.09
C HIS A 51 12.17 4.16 -0.17
N SER A 52 10.99 4.13 -0.78
CA SER A 52 9.68 4.01 -0.12
C SER A 52 9.19 5.23 0.68
N ASP A 53 9.97 6.29 0.81
CA ASP A 53 9.51 7.53 1.44
C ASP A 53 8.36 8.15 0.66
N GLY A 54 8.41 8.06 -0.67
CA GLY A 54 7.35 8.53 -1.55
C GLY A 54 6.02 7.79 -1.35
N MET A 55 6.07 6.48 -1.12
CA MET A 55 4.87 5.67 -0.89
C MET A 55 4.18 6.04 0.43
N LEU A 56 4.93 6.24 1.50
CA LEU A 56 4.36 6.65 2.78
C LEU A 56 3.75 8.05 2.69
N LEU A 57 4.43 8.99 2.03
CA LEU A 57 3.92 10.33 1.79
C LEU A 57 2.64 10.29 0.96
N ALA A 58 2.61 9.52 -0.12
CA ALA A 58 1.43 9.35 -0.97
C ALA A 58 0.26 8.74 -0.18
N ALA A 59 0.51 7.76 0.67
CA ALA A 59 -0.52 7.18 1.52
C ALA A 59 -1.10 8.23 2.50
N ARG A 60 -0.27 9.14 3.01
CA ARG A 60 -0.71 10.18 3.96
C ARG A 60 -1.45 11.34 3.31
N GLU A 61 -1.00 11.78 2.15
CA GLU A 61 -1.43 13.07 1.57
C GLU A 61 -2.29 12.94 0.32
N LEU A 62 -2.10 11.88 -0.46
CA LEU A 62 -2.76 11.72 -1.77
C LEU A 62 -3.83 10.63 -1.79
N ALA A 63 -3.75 9.63 -0.92
CA ALA A 63 -4.72 8.54 -0.92
C ALA A 63 -6.08 9.02 -0.38
N SER A 64 -7.12 8.67 -1.11
CA SER A 64 -8.51 8.88 -0.66
C SER A 64 -8.88 7.79 0.34
N LEU A 65 -8.74 8.09 1.62
CA LEU A 65 -8.99 7.15 2.70
C LEU A 65 -10.40 7.33 3.26
N PRO A 66 -11.05 6.26 3.74
CA PRO A 66 -12.33 6.39 4.42
C PRO A 66 -12.19 7.24 5.69
N PRO A 67 -13.24 7.96 6.10
CA PRO A 67 -13.20 8.74 7.32
C PRO A 67 -12.88 7.83 8.51
N ARG A 68 -12.07 8.34 9.43
CA ARG A 68 -11.68 7.60 10.63
C ARG A 68 -12.94 7.16 11.38
N ARG A 69 -13.20 5.87 11.41
CA ARG A 69 -14.22 5.32 12.29
C ARG A 69 -13.63 5.33 13.70
N MET A 70 -14.19 6.14 14.57
CA MET A 70 -13.95 6.04 16.01
C MET A 70 -14.64 4.75 16.52
N GLN A 71 -14.13 3.61 16.10
CA GLN A 71 -14.44 2.38 16.80
C GLN A 71 -13.53 2.34 18.03
N ALA A 72 -14.16 2.56 19.17
CA ALA A 72 -13.59 2.36 20.51
C ALA A 72 -13.31 0.86 20.78
N ARG A 73 -12.75 0.13 19.81
CA ARG A 73 -12.34 -1.25 19.99
C ARG A 73 -10.90 -1.43 19.50
N ALA A 74 -10.10 -1.55 20.54
CA ALA A 74 -8.82 -2.21 20.50
C ALA A 74 -7.78 -1.55 19.60
N CYS A 75 -6.99 -0.69 20.19
CA CYS A 75 -5.57 -0.94 20.11
C CYS A 75 -5.30 -2.40 20.51
N ALA A 76 -5.70 -3.35 19.69
CA ALA A 76 -5.08 -4.65 19.72
C ALA A 76 -3.61 -4.34 19.46
N GLU A 77 -2.79 -4.61 20.46
CA GLU A 77 -1.35 -4.51 20.39
C GLU A 77 -0.93 -5.02 19.02
N LEU A 78 -0.47 -4.11 18.17
CA LEU A 78 0.25 -4.52 17.00
C LEU A 78 1.46 -5.24 17.57
N GLN A 79 1.45 -6.56 17.56
CA GLN A 79 2.67 -7.31 17.77
C GLN A 79 3.68 -6.72 16.79
N GLU A 80 4.72 -6.11 17.32
CA GLU A 80 5.86 -5.71 16.52
C GLU A 80 6.40 -7.00 15.91
N LEU A 81 6.12 -7.16 14.62
CA LEU A 81 6.65 -8.29 13.88
C LEU A 81 8.17 -8.14 13.88
N ASP A 82 8.85 -9.15 14.36
CA ASP A 82 10.31 -9.26 14.23
C ASP A 82 10.65 -9.45 12.75
N LEU A 83 10.83 -8.31 12.06
CA LEU A 83 11.17 -8.30 10.63
C LEU A 83 12.54 -8.91 10.34
N ASP A 84 13.32 -9.20 11.35
CA ASP A 84 14.61 -9.87 11.18
C ASP A 84 14.45 -11.37 10.98
N ASN A 85 13.39 -11.96 11.52
CA ASN A 85 13.14 -13.39 11.50
C ASN A 85 11.83 -13.78 10.79
N GLN A 86 10.91 -12.83 10.55
CA GLN A 86 9.60 -13.11 9.96
C GLN A 86 9.37 -12.27 8.71
N ARG A 87 8.83 -12.90 7.66
CA ARG A 87 8.34 -12.16 6.50
C ARG A 87 7.01 -11.49 6.85
N LEU A 88 6.92 -10.19 6.54
CA LEU A 88 5.64 -9.49 6.62
C LEU A 88 4.74 -9.98 5.48
N TRP A 89 3.72 -10.75 5.83
CA TRP A 89 2.78 -11.31 4.87
C TRP A 89 1.38 -11.37 5.46
N ASP A 90 0.68 -10.26 5.41
CA ASP A 90 -0.71 -10.15 5.83
C ASP A 90 -1.64 -10.18 4.61
N ARG A 91 -2.73 -10.91 4.69
CA ARG A 91 -3.78 -10.95 3.66
C ARG A 91 -5.08 -10.38 4.21
N ALA A 92 -5.76 -9.60 3.39
CA ALA A 92 -7.13 -9.20 3.66
C ALA A 92 -8.04 -10.43 3.77
N SER A 93 -9.00 -10.39 4.68
CA SER A 93 -10.05 -11.40 4.76
C SER A 93 -11.22 -11.02 3.85
N ALA A 94 -11.98 -12.03 3.39
CA ALA A 94 -13.13 -11.84 2.50
C ALA A 94 -14.36 -11.19 3.18
N LYS A 95 -14.19 -10.50 4.30
CA LYS A 95 -15.27 -9.73 4.93
C LYS A 95 -15.55 -8.47 4.11
N HIS A 96 -16.81 -8.06 4.08
CA HIS A 96 -17.25 -6.84 3.40
C HIS A 96 -16.53 -5.61 3.98
N ASN A 97 -15.46 -5.21 3.33
CA ASN A 97 -14.74 -3.99 3.64
C ASN A 97 -15.09 -2.95 2.57
N GLU A 98 -15.55 -1.80 3.00
CA GLU A 98 -15.79 -0.66 2.11
C GLU A 98 -14.48 -0.12 1.52
N PHE A 99 -13.36 -0.51 2.10
CA PHE A 99 -12.02 -0.13 1.70
C PHE A 99 -11.08 -1.33 1.71
N TYR A 100 -10.30 -1.45 0.66
CA TYR A 100 -9.25 -2.44 0.52
C TYR A 100 -7.95 -1.75 0.11
N ALA A 101 -6.84 -2.10 0.74
CA ALA A 101 -5.52 -1.68 0.33
C ALA A 101 -4.59 -2.88 0.14
N TRP A 102 -3.87 -2.86 -0.98
CA TRP A 102 -2.77 -3.78 -1.25
C TRP A 102 -1.46 -2.99 -1.29
N VAL A 103 -0.53 -3.35 -0.43
CA VAL A 103 0.77 -2.68 -0.31
C VAL A 103 1.88 -3.71 -0.44
N ALA A 104 2.81 -3.47 -1.34
CA ALA A 104 3.94 -4.35 -1.57
C ALA A 104 5.23 -3.55 -1.80
N GLY A 105 6.32 -3.98 -1.20
CA GLY A 105 7.59 -3.29 -1.37
C GLY A 105 8.65 -3.66 -0.33
N GLU A 106 9.42 -2.67 0.04
CA GLU A 106 10.43 -2.79 1.09
C GLU A 106 9.76 -2.98 2.46
N SER A 107 10.25 -3.91 3.26
CA SER A 107 9.59 -4.36 4.49
C SER A 107 9.37 -3.25 5.52
N MET A 108 10.34 -2.36 5.72
CA MET A 108 10.21 -1.26 6.68
C MET A 108 9.17 -0.23 6.24
N ALA A 109 9.10 0.05 4.94
CA ALA A 109 8.11 0.95 4.38
C ALA A 109 6.70 0.39 4.46
N VAL A 110 6.53 -0.88 4.13
CA VAL A 110 5.24 -1.57 4.28
C VAL A 110 4.78 -1.55 5.74
N MET A 111 5.69 -1.74 6.71
CA MET A 111 5.40 -1.60 8.14
C MET A 111 5.00 -0.18 8.53
N ALA A 112 5.68 0.82 8.00
CA ALA A 112 5.33 2.22 8.28
C ALA A 112 3.93 2.57 7.76
N ILE A 113 3.59 2.13 6.55
CA ILE A 113 2.26 2.30 5.95
C ILE A 113 1.20 1.54 6.76
N ARG A 114 1.50 0.31 7.20
CA ARG A 114 0.62 -0.46 8.08
C ARG A 114 0.31 0.27 9.38
N ARG A 115 1.33 0.82 10.05
CA ARG A 115 1.15 1.62 11.27
C ARG A 115 0.26 2.83 11.01
N PHE A 116 0.51 3.53 9.93
CA PHE A 116 -0.31 4.68 9.52
C PHE A 116 -1.78 4.27 9.31
N PHE A 117 -2.06 3.25 8.53
CA PHE A 117 -3.44 2.82 8.25
C PHE A 117 -4.16 2.34 9.51
N VAL A 118 -3.52 1.50 10.31
CA VAL A 118 -4.16 0.89 11.48
C VAL A 118 -4.26 1.87 12.65
N HIS A 119 -3.17 2.56 13.01
CA HIS A 119 -3.14 3.39 14.21
C HIS A 119 -3.63 4.81 14.00
N GLU A 120 -3.17 5.45 12.91
CA GLU A 120 -3.53 6.84 12.67
C GLU A 120 -4.88 6.98 11.97
N CYS A 121 -5.20 6.09 11.01
CA CYS A 121 -6.45 6.10 10.28
C CYS A 121 -7.54 5.22 10.89
N GLY A 122 -7.20 4.33 11.82
CA GLY A 122 -8.17 3.43 12.47
C GLY A 122 -8.76 2.38 11.53
N MET A 123 -8.01 1.96 10.49
CA MET A 123 -8.48 0.97 9.54
C MET A 123 -8.49 -0.44 10.12
N ASP A 124 -9.48 -1.22 9.70
CA ASP A 124 -9.53 -2.65 10.02
C ASP A 124 -8.44 -3.39 9.23
N ARG A 125 -7.64 -4.19 9.94
CA ARG A 125 -6.60 -5.04 9.33
C ARG A 125 -7.15 -6.02 8.31
N SER A 126 -8.40 -6.43 8.43
CA SER A 126 -9.05 -7.34 7.49
C SER A 126 -9.19 -6.76 6.07
N GLY A 127 -9.10 -5.44 5.91
CA GLY A 127 -9.09 -4.76 4.61
C GLY A 127 -7.70 -4.54 4.02
N LEU A 128 -6.64 -5.02 4.68
CA LEU A 128 -5.27 -4.76 4.28
C LEU A 128 -4.55 -6.02 3.82
N THR A 129 -3.95 -5.99 2.64
CA THR A 129 -2.98 -6.97 2.18
C THR A 129 -1.61 -6.32 2.12
N LEU A 130 -0.67 -6.80 2.92
CA LEU A 130 0.63 -6.20 3.14
C LEU A 130 1.73 -7.20 2.86
N MET A 131 2.65 -6.88 1.95
CA MET A 131 3.70 -7.78 1.49
C MET A 131 5.06 -7.08 1.49
N GLY A 132 5.91 -7.41 2.45
CA GLY A 132 7.33 -7.03 2.47
C GLY A 132 8.15 -8.02 1.66
N TYR A 133 8.46 -7.69 0.42
CA TYR A 133 9.20 -8.58 -0.48
C TYR A 133 10.71 -8.55 -0.28
N TRP A 134 11.24 -7.46 0.19
CA TRP A 134 12.68 -7.28 0.38
C TRP A 134 12.96 -6.31 1.53
N LYS A 135 14.18 -6.34 2.04
CA LYS A 135 14.66 -5.45 3.11
C LYS A 135 15.98 -4.82 2.68
N GLN A 136 16.10 -3.51 2.79
CA GLN A 136 17.32 -2.81 2.45
C GLN A 136 18.49 -3.33 3.31
N GLY A 137 19.62 -3.64 2.64
CA GLY A 137 20.81 -4.15 3.32
C GLY A 137 20.81 -5.65 3.62
N ARG A 138 19.77 -6.40 3.23
CA ARG A 138 19.73 -7.87 3.36
C ARG A 138 19.29 -8.53 2.05
N SER A 139 19.99 -9.56 1.66
CA SER A 139 19.49 -10.52 0.67
C SER A 139 18.47 -11.41 1.38
N LEU A 140 17.22 -11.38 0.94
CA LEU A 140 16.24 -12.38 1.35
C LEU A 140 16.58 -13.66 0.58
N GLY A 141 17.44 -14.45 1.18
CA GLY A 141 17.74 -15.77 0.68
C GLY A 141 16.51 -16.69 0.69
#